data_f8680a808b88784a1f02e497e1f7294a
#
_entry.id   f8680a808b88784a1f02e497e1f7294a
#
_cell.length_a   1.000
_cell.length_b   1.000
_cell.length_c   1.000
_cell.angle_alpha   90.00
_cell.angle_beta   90.00
_cell.angle_gamma   90.00
#
_symmetry.space_group_name_H-M   'P 1'
#
loop_
_entity.id
_entity.type
_entity.pdbx_description
1 polymer ?
#
loop_
_entity_poly.entity_id
_entity_poly.type
_entity_poly.pdbx_seq_one_letter_code
_entity_poly.pdbx_strand_id
1 'polypeptide(L)'
;YYVTTKDFRTFSKTKMFFNPDFSVIDAAIVKDPTQGDLIMVVKNENSNPPEKNLRVTRTKNIAKGFPTKVSAPITGKYWAEGPAPLFVGDALYVYFDKYRDHRYGAVRSLDHGETWEDVSDQVSFPKGIRHGTAFAVDASVVESLIDDRKHQSVKAQTSSWFNDKDLTLTGVYYYPEHWDESQWERDFKKMHELGFEFTHFAEFAWAQLEPEEGRYDFAWLDKAVALAAKYDLKVIMCTSTATPPVWM
;
A
#
# COMPACT_ATOMS: atom_id res chain seq x y z
N TYR A 1 8.75 5.10 11.62
CA TYR A 1 9.96 4.42 12.09
C TYR A 1 10.56 3.58 10.98
N TYR A 2 11.84 3.15 11.11
CA TYR A 2 12.48 2.22 10.19
C TYR A 2 13.56 1.39 10.90
N VAL A 3 13.86 0.25 10.30
CA VAL A 3 15.03 -0.58 10.59
C VAL A 3 15.78 -0.85 9.29
N THR A 4 17.03 -1.25 9.37
CA THR A 4 17.82 -1.68 8.23
C THR A 4 18.29 -3.11 8.41
N THR A 5 18.39 -3.85 7.31
CA THR A 5 18.92 -5.22 7.30
C THR A 5 19.76 -5.43 6.04
N LYS A 6 20.70 -6.38 6.10
CA LYS A 6 21.50 -6.84 4.96
C LYS A 6 21.12 -8.24 4.51
N ASP A 7 20.43 -8.98 5.34
CA ASP A 7 20.18 -10.42 5.17
C ASP A 7 18.74 -10.84 5.52
N PHE A 8 17.88 -9.89 5.90
CA PHE A 8 16.52 -10.10 6.41
C PHE A 8 16.43 -11.04 7.62
N ARG A 9 17.55 -11.22 8.35
CA ARG A 9 17.64 -12.02 9.58
C ARG A 9 18.11 -11.20 10.77
N THR A 10 18.99 -10.24 10.51
CA THR A 10 19.50 -9.31 11.51
C THR A 10 19.06 -7.91 11.16
N PHE A 11 18.52 -7.19 12.14
CA PHE A 11 17.99 -5.85 11.95
C PHE A 11 18.71 -4.85 12.86
N SER A 12 18.80 -3.62 12.39
CA SER A 12 19.28 -2.51 13.21
C SER A 12 18.26 -2.19 14.31
N LYS A 13 18.69 -1.40 15.30
CA LYS A 13 17.71 -0.76 16.21
C LYS A 13 16.77 0.13 15.41
N THR A 14 15.51 0.17 15.86
CA THR A 14 14.48 1.06 15.32
C THR A 14 14.89 2.51 15.44
N LYS A 15 14.63 3.29 14.40
CA LYS A 15 14.89 4.73 14.33
C LYS A 15 13.67 5.47 13.86
N MET A 16 13.51 6.72 14.32
CA MET A 16 12.51 7.62 13.78
C MET A 16 12.83 7.93 12.33
N PHE A 17 11.85 7.72 11.44
CA PHE A 17 11.97 8.03 10.01
C PHE A 17 11.40 9.39 9.68
N PHE A 18 10.18 9.63 10.16
CA PHE A 18 9.44 10.87 9.95
C PHE A 18 8.41 11.05 11.07
N ASN A 19 8.35 12.25 11.64
CA ASN A 19 7.39 12.59 12.68
C ASN A 19 7.04 14.08 12.58
N PRO A 20 6.10 14.47 11.72
CA PRO A 20 5.60 15.84 11.65
C PRO A 20 4.68 16.13 12.86
N ASP A 21 4.35 17.41 13.08
CA ASP A 21 3.50 17.84 14.19
C ASP A 21 2.00 17.56 13.94
N PHE A 22 1.66 16.53 13.15
CA PHE A 22 0.31 16.13 12.85
C PHE A 22 0.21 14.60 12.64
N SER A 23 -1.00 14.06 12.73
CA SER A 23 -1.25 12.66 12.40
C SER A 23 -1.01 12.39 10.92
N VAL A 24 -0.14 11.45 10.59
CA VAL A 24 0.28 11.14 9.22
C VAL A 24 0.04 9.67 8.88
N ILE A 25 -0.50 9.45 7.67
CA ILE A 25 -0.67 8.12 7.06
C ILE A 25 -0.34 8.19 5.55
N ASP A 26 -0.45 7.07 4.86
CA ASP A 26 -0.37 6.93 3.41
C ASP A 26 0.88 7.60 2.81
N ALA A 27 2.06 7.24 3.29
CA ALA A 27 3.31 7.79 2.76
C ALA A 27 3.72 7.08 1.46
N ALA A 28 4.02 7.88 0.42
CA ALA A 28 4.60 7.40 -0.82
C ALA A 28 5.83 8.23 -1.20
N ILE A 29 6.86 7.59 -1.74
CA ILE A 29 8.14 8.25 -2.07
C ILE A 29 8.43 8.08 -3.55
N VAL A 30 8.82 9.17 -4.20
CA VAL A 30 9.32 9.19 -5.57
C VAL A 30 10.69 9.86 -5.61
N LYS A 31 11.55 9.40 -6.51
CA LYS A 31 12.84 10.04 -6.76
C LYS A 31 12.70 11.05 -7.90
N ASP A 32 13.12 12.28 -7.67
CA ASP A 32 13.26 13.30 -8.70
C ASP A 32 14.36 12.87 -9.70
N PRO A 33 14.03 12.66 -10.97
CA PRO A 33 15.00 12.17 -11.96
C PRO A 33 16.07 13.21 -12.31
N THR A 34 15.79 14.47 -12.10
CA THR A 34 16.66 15.59 -12.46
C THR A 34 17.51 16.08 -11.28
N GLN A 35 16.87 16.34 -10.15
CA GLN A 35 17.54 16.86 -8.94
C GLN A 35 18.12 15.75 -8.04
N GLY A 36 17.64 14.51 -8.23
CA GLY A 36 18.07 13.36 -7.44
C GLY A 36 17.49 13.31 -6.02
N ASP A 37 16.67 14.27 -5.65
CA ASP A 37 16.00 14.33 -4.35
C ASP A 37 14.94 13.23 -4.25
N LEU A 38 14.69 12.76 -3.03
CA LEU A 38 13.55 11.92 -2.71
C LEU A 38 12.42 12.82 -2.20
N ILE A 39 11.29 12.77 -2.87
CA ILE A 39 10.07 13.49 -2.52
C ILE A 39 9.12 12.52 -1.88
N MET A 40 8.72 12.77 -0.64
CA MET A 40 7.70 12.00 0.06
C MET A 40 6.39 12.77 0.10
N VAL A 41 5.33 12.13 -0.37
CA VAL A 41 3.95 12.63 -0.26
C VAL A 41 3.29 11.89 0.89
N VAL A 42 2.65 12.64 1.77
CA VAL A 42 1.98 12.09 2.96
C VAL A 42 0.58 12.66 3.08
N LYS A 43 -0.33 11.88 3.67
CA LYS A 43 -1.65 12.36 4.06
C LYS A 43 -1.61 12.92 5.46
N ASN A 44 -2.11 14.14 5.63
CA ASN A 44 -2.47 14.69 6.94
C ASN A 44 -3.81 14.08 7.36
N GLU A 45 -3.82 13.36 8.48
CA GLU A 45 -4.98 12.64 9.01
C GLU A 45 -5.57 13.32 10.25
N ASN A 46 -5.25 14.59 10.51
CA ASN A 46 -5.84 15.33 11.61
C ASN A 46 -7.38 15.29 11.55
N SER A 47 -8.01 15.07 12.70
CA SER A 47 -9.45 14.94 12.82
C SER A 47 -10.10 16.16 13.45
N ASN A 48 -9.35 16.96 14.22
CA ASN A 48 -9.85 18.16 14.88
C ASN A 48 -8.81 19.30 14.88
N PRO A 49 -8.93 20.31 14.00
CA PRO A 49 -9.85 20.33 12.86
C PRO A 49 -9.50 19.28 11.81
N PRO A 50 -10.48 18.80 11.03
CA PRO A 50 -10.19 17.83 9.96
C PRO A 50 -9.44 18.53 8.82
N GLU A 51 -8.25 18.01 8.48
CA GLU A 51 -7.45 18.56 7.39
C GLU A 51 -7.38 17.63 6.16
N LYS A 52 -7.34 16.34 6.32
CA LYS A 52 -7.48 15.29 5.27
C LYS A 52 -6.94 15.66 3.89
N ASN A 53 -5.74 16.26 3.86
CA ASN A 53 -5.06 16.75 2.65
C ASN A 53 -3.71 16.08 2.46
N LEU A 54 -3.14 16.19 1.27
CA LEU A 54 -1.79 15.72 0.96
C LEU A 54 -0.78 16.84 1.11
N ARG A 55 0.41 16.48 1.59
CA ARG A 55 1.56 17.38 1.79
C ARG A 55 2.84 16.70 1.33
N VAL A 56 3.86 17.47 1.02
CA VAL A 56 5.15 16.96 0.58
C VAL A 56 6.30 17.41 1.49
N THR A 57 7.31 16.56 1.58
CA THR A 57 8.61 16.85 2.16
C THR A 57 9.68 16.17 1.31
N ARG A 58 10.94 16.61 1.43
CA ARG A 58 12.01 16.06 0.57
C ARG A 58 13.31 15.89 1.33
N THR A 59 14.11 14.92 0.89
CA THR A 59 15.45 14.65 1.40
C THR A 59 16.39 14.22 0.28
N LYS A 60 17.68 14.52 0.45
CA LYS A 60 18.74 13.95 -0.41
C LYS A 60 19.26 12.61 0.09
N ASN A 61 18.91 12.22 1.30
CA ASN A 61 19.44 11.01 1.93
C ASN A 61 18.38 10.33 2.78
N ILE A 62 17.82 9.26 2.26
CA ILE A 62 16.76 8.49 2.94
C ILE A 62 17.21 7.95 4.31
N ALA A 63 18.51 7.63 4.47
CA ALA A 63 19.03 7.12 5.75
C ALA A 63 19.03 8.16 6.88
N LYS A 64 18.86 9.45 6.55
CA LYS A 64 18.69 10.53 7.52
C LYS A 64 17.22 10.84 7.82
N GLY A 65 16.29 10.12 7.16
CA GLY A 65 14.86 10.41 7.23
C GLY A 65 14.47 11.66 6.43
N PHE A 66 13.27 12.14 6.68
CA PHE A 66 12.72 13.35 6.07
C PHE A 66 12.59 14.48 7.09
N PRO A 67 12.76 15.75 6.68
CA PRO A 67 12.47 16.90 7.54
C PRO A 67 11.02 16.88 8.01
N THR A 68 10.78 17.25 9.27
CA THR A 68 9.43 17.34 9.85
C THR A 68 8.61 18.48 9.26
N LYS A 69 9.29 19.51 8.71
CA LYS A 69 8.64 20.59 7.97
C LYS A 69 8.13 20.06 6.62
N VAL A 70 6.85 20.20 6.41
CA VAL A 70 6.17 19.84 5.16
C VAL A 70 5.66 21.06 4.42
N SER A 71 5.26 20.90 3.17
CA SER A 71 4.62 21.95 2.37
C SER A 71 3.27 22.38 2.95
N ALA A 72 2.70 23.48 2.42
CA ALA A 72 1.26 23.68 2.45
C ALA A 72 0.53 22.51 1.80
N PRO A 73 -0.80 22.35 2.00
CA PRO A 73 -1.58 21.35 1.26
C PRO A 73 -1.36 21.45 -0.24
N ILE A 74 -1.10 20.33 -0.88
CA ILE A 74 -0.97 20.24 -2.35
C ILE A 74 -2.29 19.89 -3.04
N THR A 75 -3.31 19.52 -2.27
CA THR A 75 -4.66 19.22 -2.72
C THR A 75 -5.64 20.31 -2.32
N GLY A 76 -6.79 20.35 -3.02
CA GLY A 76 -7.87 21.32 -2.74
C GLY A 76 -8.62 21.06 -1.42
N LYS A 77 -9.77 21.71 -1.27
CA LYS A 77 -10.62 21.61 -0.06
C LYS A 77 -11.46 20.34 0.02
N TYR A 78 -11.08 19.29 -0.67
CA TYR A 78 -11.69 17.97 -0.61
C TYR A 78 -10.80 17.02 0.20
N TRP A 79 -11.35 15.90 0.63
CA TRP A 79 -10.62 14.89 1.36
C TRP A 79 -9.86 13.99 0.39
N ALA A 80 -8.53 13.89 0.57
CA ALA A 80 -7.63 13.15 -0.29
C ALA A 80 -6.82 12.13 0.51
N GLU A 81 -6.58 10.94 -0.06
CA GLU A 81 -5.77 9.88 0.52
C GLU A 81 -5.09 9.01 -0.56
N GLY A 82 -4.24 8.06 -0.13
CA GLY A 82 -3.59 7.10 -1.02
C GLY A 82 -2.77 7.74 -2.13
N PRO A 83 -1.78 8.62 -1.85
CA PRO A 83 -1.01 9.29 -2.89
C PRO A 83 -0.13 8.31 -3.68
N ALA A 84 -0.14 8.44 -5.00
CA ALA A 84 0.71 7.71 -5.94
C ALA A 84 1.49 8.71 -6.80
N PRO A 85 2.68 9.16 -6.36
CA PRO A 85 3.51 10.09 -7.10
C PRO A 85 4.23 9.43 -8.26
N LEU A 86 4.26 10.10 -9.42
CA LEU A 86 4.95 9.65 -10.63
C LEU A 86 5.48 10.84 -11.42
N PHE A 87 6.74 10.77 -11.84
CA PHE A 87 7.27 11.67 -12.86
C PHE A 87 6.88 11.20 -14.27
N VAL A 88 6.30 12.09 -15.05
CA VAL A 88 6.02 11.90 -16.49
C VAL A 88 6.77 13.00 -17.24
N GLY A 89 7.90 12.66 -17.83
CA GLY A 89 8.87 13.66 -18.27
C GLY A 89 9.37 14.47 -17.06
N ASP A 90 9.34 15.80 -17.19
CA ASP A 90 9.75 16.71 -16.09
C ASP A 90 8.60 17.06 -15.14
N ALA A 91 7.38 16.61 -15.42
CA ALA A 91 6.21 16.90 -14.61
C ALA A 91 6.03 15.83 -13.51
N LEU A 92 5.88 16.27 -12.25
CA LEU A 92 5.50 15.41 -11.15
C LEU A 92 3.99 15.40 -10.99
N TYR A 93 3.38 14.24 -11.20
CA TYR A 93 1.98 13.99 -10.89
C TYR A 93 1.87 13.28 -9.54
N VAL A 94 0.85 13.61 -8.79
CA VAL A 94 0.40 12.83 -7.63
C VAL A 94 -1.05 12.46 -7.88
N TYR A 95 -1.30 11.18 -8.12
CA TYR A 95 -2.64 10.63 -8.20
C TYR A 95 -3.11 10.28 -6.79
N PHE A 96 -4.42 10.39 -6.52
CA PHE A 96 -4.96 10.15 -5.19
C PHE A 96 -6.46 9.87 -5.22
N ASP A 97 -6.97 9.32 -4.13
CA ASP A 97 -8.38 9.05 -3.92
C ASP A 97 -9.08 10.25 -3.27
N LYS A 98 -10.06 10.82 -3.97
CA LYS A 98 -11.03 11.79 -3.42
C LYS A 98 -12.18 10.97 -2.81
N TYR A 99 -11.88 10.28 -1.71
CA TYR A 99 -12.68 9.16 -1.22
C TYR A 99 -14.12 9.51 -0.79
N ARG A 100 -14.40 10.75 -0.41
CA ARG A 100 -15.77 11.21 -0.17
C ARG A 100 -16.53 11.49 -1.44
N ASP A 101 -15.83 11.82 -2.51
CA ASP A 101 -16.42 12.11 -3.81
C ASP A 101 -16.53 10.84 -4.68
N HIS A 102 -16.04 9.69 -4.18
CA HIS A 102 -15.95 8.42 -4.93
C HIS A 102 -15.26 8.58 -6.29
N ARG A 103 -14.22 9.42 -6.34
CA ARG A 103 -13.45 9.75 -7.55
C ARG A 103 -11.97 9.66 -7.27
N TYR A 104 -11.23 9.25 -8.29
CA TYR A 104 -9.78 9.41 -8.31
C TYR A 104 -9.43 10.76 -8.93
N GLY A 105 -8.40 11.41 -8.42
CA GLY A 105 -7.95 12.72 -8.88
C GLY A 105 -6.45 12.79 -9.07
N ALA A 106 -5.97 13.93 -9.52
CA ALA A 106 -4.55 14.20 -9.65
C ALA A 106 -4.23 15.68 -9.42
N VAL A 107 -3.05 15.94 -8.83
CA VAL A 107 -2.39 17.23 -8.89
C VAL A 107 -1.09 17.09 -9.67
N ARG A 108 -0.65 18.19 -10.30
CA ARG A 108 0.57 18.26 -11.10
C ARG A 108 1.48 19.39 -10.63
N SER A 109 2.77 19.14 -10.61
CA SER A 109 3.81 20.15 -10.45
C SER A 109 4.73 20.15 -11.68
N LEU A 110 5.09 21.32 -12.17
CA LEU A 110 6.05 21.53 -13.26
C LEU A 110 7.40 22.09 -12.76
N ASP A 111 7.53 22.29 -11.48
CA ASP A 111 8.69 22.88 -10.81
C ASP A 111 9.22 21.97 -9.67
N HIS A 112 9.23 20.67 -9.94
CA HIS A 112 9.74 19.65 -9.03
C HIS A 112 9.03 19.59 -7.65
N GLY A 113 7.74 19.98 -7.58
CA GLY A 113 6.92 19.88 -6.36
C GLY A 113 6.92 21.15 -5.49
N GLU A 114 7.31 22.29 -6.02
CA GLU A 114 7.22 23.57 -5.32
C GLU A 114 5.79 24.15 -5.41
N THR A 115 5.21 24.17 -6.62
CA THR A 115 3.84 24.62 -6.84
C THR A 115 2.98 23.52 -7.47
N TRP A 116 1.67 23.55 -7.24
CA TRP A 116 0.76 22.49 -7.61
C TRP A 116 -0.52 23.00 -8.25
N GLU A 117 -0.95 22.30 -9.29
CA GLU A 117 -2.20 22.53 -10.01
C GLU A 117 -3.09 21.30 -9.87
N ASP A 118 -4.38 21.48 -9.56
CA ASP A 118 -5.37 20.39 -9.61
C ASP A 118 -5.71 20.09 -11.08
N VAL A 119 -5.37 18.90 -11.52
CA VAL A 119 -5.62 18.40 -12.88
C VAL A 119 -6.58 17.22 -12.89
N SER A 120 -7.39 17.07 -11.84
CA SER A 120 -8.32 15.94 -11.68
C SER A 120 -9.29 15.80 -12.85
N ASP A 121 -9.65 16.89 -13.51
CA ASP A 121 -10.54 16.88 -14.68
C ASP A 121 -9.81 16.60 -16.01
N GLN A 122 -8.48 16.56 -16.00
CA GLN A 122 -7.63 16.22 -17.15
C GLN A 122 -7.23 14.74 -17.18
N VAL A 123 -7.57 13.97 -16.14
CA VAL A 123 -7.25 12.55 -16.01
C VAL A 123 -8.52 11.71 -15.99
N SER A 124 -8.44 10.49 -16.52
CA SER A 124 -9.56 9.57 -16.55
C SER A 124 -9.18 8.24 -15.92
N PHE A 125 -10.01 7.75 -15.04
CA PHE A 125 -9.80 6.47 -14.35
C PHE A 125 -11.04 5.59 -14.47
N PRO A 126 -10.88 4.26 -14.45
CA PRO A 126 -12.01 3.35 -14.36
C PRO A 126 -12.90 3.66 -13.15
N LYS A 127 -14.21 3.50 -13.31
CA LYS A 127 -15.17 3.69 -12.22
C LYS A 127 -14.88 2.73 -11.06
N GLY A 128 -14.87 3.24 -9.84
CA GLY A 128 -14.70 2.43 -8.62
C GLY A 128 -13.24 2.14 -8.24
N ILE A 129 -12.25 2.66 -9.00
CA ILE A 129 -10.85 2.54 -8.59
C ILE A 129 -10.59 3.28 -7.28
N ARG A 130 -9.82 2.67 -6.42
CA ARG A 130 -9.34 3.21 -5.14
C ARG A 130 -7.87 2.82 -4.94
N HIS A 131 -7.10 3.68 -4.23
CA HIS A 131 -5.74 3.39 -3.74
C HIS A 131 -4.82 2.70 -4.78
N GLY A 132 -4.72 3.26 -5.98
CA GLY A 132 -3.85 2.74 -7.03
C GLY A 132 -2.39 3.15 -6.86
N THR A 133 -1.48 2.39 -7.44
CA THR A 133 -0.07 2.77 -7.60
C THR A 133 0.20 3.07 -9.06
N ALA A 134 0.83 4.23 -9.35
CA ALA A 134 1.23 4.62 -10.68
C ALA A 134 2.72 4.33 -10.88
N PHE A 135 3.08 3.70 -11.99
CA PHE A 135 4.46 3.46 -12.38
C PHE A 135 4.60 3.41 -13.90
N ALA A 136 5.78 3.75 -14.41
CA ALA A 136 6.09 3.70 -15.83
C ALA A 136 6.49 2.28 -16.24
N VAL A 137 6.00 1.84 -17.39
CA VAL A 137 6.37 0.59 -18.05
C VAL A 137 6.61 0.83 -19.53
N ASP A 138 7.33 -0.07 -20.22
CA ASP A 138 7.46 -0.02 -21.66
C ASP A 138 6.09 -0.15 -22.34
N ALA A 139 5.90 0.58 -23.44
CA ALA A 139 4.65 0.55 -24.21
C ALA A 139 4.28 -0.87 -24.66
N SER A 140 5.27 -1.71 -24.98
CA SER A 140 5.07 -3.10 -25.35
C SER A 140 4.39 -3.94 -24.25
N VAL A 141 4.62 -3.63 -22.98
CA VAL A 141 3.94 -4.29 -21.85
C VAL A 141 2.46 -3.93 -21.85
N VAL A 142 2.14 -2.66 -22.05
CA VAL A 142 0.74 -2.18 -22.13
C VAL A 142 0.04 -2.79 -23.36
N GLU A 143 0.72 -2.79 -24.51
CA GLU A 143 0.20 -3.38 -25.75
C GLU A 143 -0.09 -4.87 -25.58
N SER A 144 0.82 -5.62 -24.98
CA SER A 144 0.59 -7.05 -24.72
C SER A 144 -0.62 -7.28 -23.81
N LEU A 145 -0.77 -6.49 -22.73
CA LEU A 145 -1.93 -6.58 -21.85
C LEU A 145 -3.26 -6.23 -22.51
N ILE A 146 -3.23 -5.31 -23.50
CA ILE A 146 -4.42 -4.98 -24.28
C ILE A 146 -4.73 -6.08 -25.30
N ASP A 147 -3.72 -6.65 -25.94
CA ASP A 147 -3.88 -7.73 -26.91
C ASP A 147 -4.31 -9.05 -26.25
N ASP A 148 -3.82 -9.34 -25.04
CA ASP A 148 -4.28 -10.49 -24.25
C ASP A 148 -5.78 -10.43 -23.93
N ARG A 149 -6.35 -9.24 -23.75
CA ARG A 149 -7.81 -9.08 -23.66
C ARG A 149 -8.54 -9.42 -24.96
N LYS A 150 -7.90 -9.24 -26.11
CA LYS A 150 -8.46 -9.55 -27.44
C LYS A 150 -8.30 -11.02 -27.80
N HIS A 151 -7.27 -11.65 -27.26
CA HIS A 151 -6.89 -13.04 -27.55
C HIS A 151 -6.75 -13.82 -26.24
N GLN A 152 -7.81 -14.29 -25.64
CA GLN A 152 -7.82 -15.15 -24.42
C GLN A 152 -6.95 -16.42 -24.53
N SER A 153 -5.74 -16.32 -25.06
CA SER A 153 -4.84 -17.45 -25.31
C SER A 153 -3.36 -17.09 -25.26
N VAL A 154 -2.89 -16.29 -24.30
CA VAL A 154 -1.46 -16.29 -23.99
C VAL A 154 -1.27 -17.02 -22.67
N LYS A 155 -0.65 -18.20 -22.75
CA LYS A 155 -0.13 -18.91 -21.59
C LYS A 155 0.93 -18.04 -20.94
N ALA A 156 0.55 -17.31 -19.89
CA ALA A 156 1.52 -16.69 -19.02
C ALA A 156 2.49 -17.77 -18.55
N GLN A 157 3.79 -17.56 -18.71
CA GLN A 157 4.78 -18.36 -18.02
C GLN A 157 4.69 -17.98 -16.54
N THR A 158 3.78 -18.61 -15.83
CA THR A 158 3.68 -18.49 -14.38
C THR A 158 4.90 -19.12 -13.75
N SER A 159 5.39 -18.51 -12.70
CA SER A 159 6.41 -19.11 -11.87
C SER A 159 5.92 -20.51 -11.41
N SER A 160 6.82 -21.46 -11.21
CA SER A 160 6.50 -22.85 -10.79
C SER A 160 5.73 -22.97 -9.46
N TRP A 161 5.41 -21.86 -8.82
CA TRP A 161 4.72 -21.77 -7.54
C TRP A 161 3.20 -21.77 -7.67
N PHE A 162 2.68 -21.37 -8.85
CA PHE A 162 1.25 -21.35 -9.14
C PHE A 162 1.00 -21.97 -10.52
N ASN A 163 0.04 -22.86 -10.60
CA ASN A 163 -0.39 -23.45 -11.85
C ASN A 163 -1.45 -22.54 -12.46
N ASP A 164 -1.36 -22.25 -13.76
CA ASP A 164 -2.30 -21.38 -14.51
C ASP A 164 -3.78 -21.77 -14.36
N LYS A 165 -4.04 -23.01 -13.93
CA LYS A 165 -5.39 -23.52 -13.68
C LYS A 165 -5.92 -23.26 -12.28
N ASP A 166 -5.06 -22.80 -11.37
CA ASP A 166 -5.34 -22.78 -9.93
C ASP A 166 -5.65 -21.39 -9.37
N LEU A 167 -5.58 -20.33 -10.19
CA LEU A 167 -5.84 -18.96 -9.74
C LEU A 167 -6.77 -18.22 -10.67
N THR A 168 -7.99 -17.96 -10.23
CA THR A 168 -8.93 -17.04 -10.88
C THR A 168 -8.75 -15.61 -10.41
N LEU A 169 -7.76 -15.32 -9.54
CA LEU A 169 -7.51 -14.03 -8.89
C LEU A 169 -8.65 -13.57 -7.97
N THR A 170 -9.45 -14.52 -7.45
CA THR A 170 -10.55 -14.21 -6.54
C THR A 170 -10.15 -14.53 -5.11
N GLY A 171 -10.11 -13.54 -4.26
CA GLY A 171 -9.78 -13.68 -2.86
C GLY A 171 -10.39 -12.58 -2.00
N VAL A 172 -10.22 -12.70 -0.69
CA VAL A 172 -10.77 -11.77 0.27
C VAL A 172 -9.77 -11.49 1.40
N TYR A 173 -9.75 -10.25 1.87
CA TYR A 173 -9.07 -9.91 3.12
C TYR A 173 -9.83 -10.51 4.29
N TYR A 174 -9.13 -11.22 5.14
CA TYR A 174 -9.63 -11.74 6.39
C TYR A 174 -8.59 -11.53 7.47
N TYR A 175 -9.01 -11.09 8.62
CA TYR A 175 -8.15 -10.77 9.74
C TYR A 175 -8.46 -11.70 10.92
N PRO A 176 -7.90 -12.94 10.96
CA PRO A 176 -8.13 -13.86 12.08
C PRO A 176 -7.83 -13.21 13.44
N GLU A 177 -6.82 -12.34 13.47
CA GLU A 177 -6.42 -11.57 14.63
C GLU A 177 -7.50 -10.63 15.20
N HIS A 178 -8.57 -10.34 14.43
CA HIS A 178 -9.69 -9.48 14.86
C HIS A 178 -10.96 -10.26 15.21
N TRP A 179 -10.94 -11.59 15.05
CA TRP A 179 -12.10 -12.42 15.27
C TRP A 179 -11.83 -13.51 16.32
N ASP A 180 -12.88 -13.91 17.05
CA ASP A 180 -12.79 -15.05 17.96
C ASP A 180 -12.44 -16.34 17.19
N GLU A 181 -11.50 -17.13 17.70
CA GLU A 181 -11.01 -18.36 17.08
C GLU A 181 -12.14 -19.32 16.73
N SER A 182 -13.22 -19.36 17.54
CA SER A 182 -14.39 -20.21 17.30
C SER A 182 -15.15 -19.88 16.00
N GLN A 183 -14.91 -18.71 15.41
CA GLN A 183 -15.58 -18.28 14.17
C GLN A 183 -14.76 -18.62 12.92
N TRP A 184 -13.45 -18.83 13.05
CA TRP A 184 -12.53 -18.96 11.92
C TRP A 184 -12.91 -20.12 10.99
N GLU A 185 -13.19 -21.30 11.54
CA GLU A 185 -13.53 -22.48 10.73
C GLU A 185 -14.80 -22.25 9.89
N ARG A 186 -15.82 -21.63 10.48
CA ARG A 186 -17.05 -21.24 9.76
C ARG A 186 -16.74 -20.30 8.59
N ASP A 187 -15.88 -19.33 8.84
CA ASP A 187 -15.59 -18.26 7.88
C ASP A 187 -14.73 -18.78 6.73
N PHE A 188 -13.68 -19.56 6.99
CA PHE A 188 -12.88 -20.22 5.94
C PHE A 188 -13.73 -21.19 5.11
N LYS A 189 -14.61 -21.97 5.74
CA LYS A 189 -15.54 -22.82 5.03
C LYS A 189 -16.42 -22.02 4.06
N LYS A 190 -16.96 -20.89 4.52
CA LYS A 190 -17.78 -20.02 3.65
C LYS A 190 -16.98 -19.40 2.51
N MET A 191 -15.74 -18.99 2.74
CA MET A 191 -14.87 -18.50 1.66
C MET A 191 -14.68 -19.55 0.58
N HIS A 192 -14.39 -20.78 0.96
CA HIS A 192 -14.28 -21.90 0.02
C HIS A 192 -15.61 -22.17 -0.72
N GLU A 193 -16.74 -22.20 -0.02
CA GLU A 193 -18.07 -22.41 -0.61
C GLU A 193 -18.46 -21.30 -1.61
N LEU A 194 -17.95 -20.07 -1.42
CA LEU A 194 -18.13 -18.94 -2.33
C LEU A 194 -17.15 -18.93 -3.51
N GLY A 195 -16.21 -19.88 -3.56
CA GLY A 195 -15.24 -20.03 -4.64
C GLY A 195 -14.03 -19.10 -4.53
N PHE A 196 -13.74 -18.56 -3.33
CA PHE A 196 -12.47 -17.86 -3.11
C PHE A 196 -11.31 -18.84 -3.12
N GLU A 197 -10.20 -18.44 -3.73
CA GLU A 197 -8.99 -19.24 -3.87
C GLU A 197 -7.88 -18.80 -2.92
N PHE A 198 -7.92 -17.55 -2.47
CA PHE A 198 -6.94 -17.03 -1.51
C PHE A 198 -7.56 -16.08 -0.49
N THR A 199 -6.84 -15.90 0.60
CA THR A 199 -7.15 -14.92 1.64
C THR A 199 -5.88 -14.23 2.12
N HIS A 200 -6.00 -13.09 2.77
CA HIS A 200 -4.91 -12.24 3.20
C HIS A 200 -4.93 -12.08 4.72
N PHE A 201 -3.78 -12.32 5.40
CA PHE A 201 -3.66 -12.36 6.85
C PHE A 201 -2.63 -11.37 7.39
N ALA A 202 -2.76 -11.07 8.67
CA ALA A 202 -1.74 -10.51 9.56
C ALA A 202 -1.28 -9.08 9.26
N GLU A 203 -2.03 -8.30 8.48
CA GLU A 203 -1.68 -6.90 8.20
C GLU A 203 -1.56 -6.05 9.48
N PHE A 204 -2.42 -6.31 10.48
CA PHE A 204 -2.51 -5.56 11.72
C PHE A 204 -2.09 -6.38 12.96
N ALA A 205 -1.33 -7.45 12.78
CA ALA A 205 -1.09 -8.45 13.80
C ALA A 205 0.22 -8.28 14.59
N TRP A 206 1.01 -7.23 14.37
CA TRP A 206 2.34 -7.14 14.98
C TRP A 206 2.31 -7.29 16.51
N ALA A 207 1.42 -6.58 17.20
CA ALA A 207 1.30 -6.68 18.65
C ALA A 207 0.93 -8.08 19.16
N GLN A 208 0.30 -8.92 18.34
CA GLN A 208 -0.04 -10.30 18.66
C GLN A 208 1.08 -11.26 18.29
N LEU A 209 1.81 -10.99 17.21
CA LEU A 209 2.96 -11.79 16.77
C LEU A 209 4.19 -11.54 17.62
N GLU A 210 4.35 -10.33 18.15
CA GLU A 210 5.45 -9.90 19.01
C GLU A 210 4.90 -9.04 20.14
N PRO A 211 4.25 -9.65 21.15
CA PRO A 211 3.63 -8.94 22.29
C PRO A 211 4.63 -8.19 23.16
N GLU A 212 5.89 -8.61 23.18
CA GLU A 212 7.02 -7.94 23.84
C GLU A 212 8.23 -7.97 22.91
N GLU A 213 9.13 -7.01 23.00
CA GLU A 213 10.32 -6.92 22.15
C GLU A 213 11.11 -8.24 22.17
N GLY A 214 11.23 -8.88 21.01
CA GLY A 214 11.96 -10.15 20.83
C GLY A 214 11.22 -11.41 21.26
N ARG A 215 9.99 -11.31 21.79
CA ARG A 215 9.17 -12.46 22.16
C ARG A 215 8.08 -12.68 21.10
N TYR A 216 8.23 -13.72 20.30
CA TYR A 216 7.30 -14.04 19.22
C TYR A 216 6.29 -15.12 19.62
N ASP A 217 5.03 -14.95 19.22
CA ASP A 217 3.96 -15.93 19.35
C ASP A 217 3.25 -16.12 17.99
N PHE A 218 3.51 -17.25 17.35
CA PHE A 218 2.90 -17.62 16.07
C PHE A 218 1.80 -18.69 16.23
N ALA A 219 1.47 -19.11 17.44
CA ALA A 219 0.58 -20.25 17.65
C ALA A 219 -0.82 -20.04 17.06
N TRP A 220 -1.39 -18.85 17.19
CA TRP A 220 -2.68 -18.51 16.61
C TRP A 220 -2.60 -18.44 15.06
N LEU A 221 -1.49 -17.91 14.53
CA LEU A 221 -1.28 -17.78 13.09
C LEU A 221 -1.13 -19.16 12.42
N ASP A 222 -0.40 -20.07 13.06
CA ASP A 222 -0.26 -21.47 12.60
C ASP A 222 -1.62 -22.15 12.50
N LYS A 223 -2.51 -21.94 13.46
CA LYS A 223 -3.89 -22.45 13.41
C LYS A 223 -4.69 -21.85 12.25
N ALA A 224 -4.60 -20.53 12.05
CA ALA A 224 -5.32 -19.85 10.99
C ALA A 224 -4.83 -20.34 9.61
N VAL A 225 -3.51 -20.50 9.42
CA VAL A 225 -2.93 -21.04 8.19
C VAL A 225 -3.35 -22.50 7.95
N ALA A 226 -3.35 -23.32 9.01
CA ALA A 226 -3.81 -24.71 8.89
C ALA A 226 -5.29 -24.80 8.50
N LEU A 227 -6.14 -23.93 9.03
CA LEU A 227 -7.56 -23.86 8.65
C LEU A 227 -7.73 -23.38 7.20
N ALA A 228 -6.98 -22.38 6.76
CA ALA A 228 -7.00 -21.95 5.36
C ALA A 228 -6.63 -23.11 4.43
N ALA A 229 -5.55 -23.84 4.75
CA ALA A 229 -5.14 -25.02 3.99
C ALA A 229 -6.19 -26.14 3.99
N LYS A 230 -6.88 -26.36 5.11
CA LYS A 230 -7.99 -27.34 5.21
C LYS A 230 -9.10 -27.04 4.22
N TYR A 231 -9.33 -25.78 3.89
CA TYR A 231 -10.37 -25.32 2.96
C TYR A 231 -9.81 -24.88 1.60
N ASP A 232 -8.63 -25.39 1.19
CA ASP A 232 -7.96 -25.10 -0.07
C ASP A 232 -7.74 -23.60 -0.37
N LEU A 233 -7.67 -22.77 0.67
CA LEU A 233 -7.38 -21.35 0.53
C LEU A 233 -5.87 -21.11 0.58
N LYS A 234 -5.32 -20.45 -0.42
CA LYS A 234 -3.96 -19.95 -0.40
C LYS A 234 -3.88 -18.72 0.50
N VAL A 235 -2.78 -18.54 1.21
CA VAL A 235 -2.62 -17.41 2.14
C VAL A 235 -1.60 -16.43 1.60
N ILE A 236 -2.01 -15.18 1.46
CA ILE A 236 -1.10 -14.04 1.27
C ILE A 236 -0.77 -13.50 2.65
N MET A 237 0.47 -13.73 3.09
CA MET A 237 0.94 -13.26 4.39
C MET A 237 1.45 -11.83 4.29
N CYS A 238 0.87 -10.93 5.08
CA CYS A 238 1.33 -9.56 5.16
C CYS A 238 2.44 -9.40 6.20
N THR A 239 3.34 -8.49 5.96
CA THR A 239 4.25 -7.99 7.00
C THR A 239 3.48 -6.98 7.85
N SER A 240 3.33 -7.26 9.15
CA SER A 240 2.42 -6.56 10.07
C SER A 240 2.88 -5.13 10.43
N THR A 241 3.50 -4.41 9.51
CA THR A 241 4.13 -3.10 9.77
C THR A 241 3.13 -1.94 9.89
N ALA A 242 1.86 -2.15 9.58
CA ALA A 242 0.84 -1.11 9.60
C ALA A 242 0.45 -0.66 11.02
N THR A 243 0.59 -1.56 12.02
CA THR A 243 0.23 -1.28 13.42
C THR A 243 1.36 -1.72 14.35
N PRO A 244 2.33 -0.83 14.62
CA PRO A 244 3.41 -1.15 15.54
C PRO A 244 2.87 -1.40 16.96
N PRO A 245 3.47 -2.33 17.73
CA PRO A 245 3.09 -2.58 19.12
C PRO A 245 3.47 -1.43 20.04
N VAL A 246 2.84 -1.39 21.21
CA VAL A 246 2.98 -0.28 22.18
C VAL A 246 4.39 -0.15 22.75
N TRP A 247 5.14 -1.26 22.77
CA TRP A 247 6.53 -1.29 23.30
C TRP A 247 7.55 -0.68 22.31
N MET A 248 7.19 -0.41 21.06
CA MET A 248 8.02 0.26 20.06
C MET A 248 8.00 1.79 20.24
#